data_0b4b81aea1efcdc06167dbbe973873bb
#
_entry.id   0b4b81aea1efcdc06167dbbe973873bb
#
_cell.length_a   1.000
_cell.length_b   1.000
_cell.length_c   1.000
_cell.angle_alpha   90.00
_cell.angle_beta   90.00
_cell.angle_gamma   90.00
#
_symmetry.space_group_name_H-M   'P 1'
#
loop_
_entity.id
_entity.type
_entity.pdbx_description
1 polymer ?
#
loop_
_entity_poly.entity_id
_entity_poly.type
_entity_poly.pdbx_seq_one_letter_code
_entity_poly.pdbx_strand_id
1 'polypeptide(L)'
;MKLRIFCTNFLSLFLVISAVASSAAANEGDSEIDAKPNIVFILADDVGFGDVSFHNRNILKKDPYVETPHIDALAAQGLWFTDGHSATALCAPTRYAVMSGNNNYRSYAPPGVWSTFAPSAFKPGEATLGTVVRDAGYHTGFIGKWHMGGDFYIPGTKNIYRGPKSGDLTGKVDVSRWIDGGPKYCGFDYDFTTPCGVQGPMYLLYENQQWYPLADDSKLVFFNKENAQHPKDVSDKGPGPGDSNWDARELGKILSAKAADFINAGTEKEAAFFLYYCSPTVHLPHCPPDHFDGRKIKGSTVTDHLDMTADLDMQVKRIVDALKTSGQFENTLIVFSSDNGGLADSKARKLISYAPNAQWNGQKNSPLEGGHRVPTFAVWPGHIQPGTTDQLAVNQDMVATFAALVGTEIPKGQAQDSHNLLPLLTGKGEFKPRDFFLNQAGAKQELMLRKMPWKIIIQSNFKRTKFEPKALFNMRGDPGEKRNLIKNAEFKETVNRLFKEYMDIVESGRPTVPGR
;
A
#
# COMPACT_ATOMS: atom_id res chain seq x y z
N MET A 1 9.66 -91.57 18.69
CA MET A 1 8.66 -92.47 18.17
C MET A 1 8.04 -91.84 16.96
N LYS A 2 8.56 -92.17 15.78
CA LYS A 2 7.96 -92.92 14.64
C LYS A 2 6.47 -92.54 14.44
N LEU A 3 6.01 -91.97 13.29
CA LEU A 3 5.87 -92.59 11.98
C LEU A 3 5.27 -91.55 10.97
N ARG A 4 5.92 -91.34 9.82
CA ARG A 4 5.54 -91.66 8.41
C ARG A 4 4.23 -91.08 7.89
N ILE A 5 4.35 -90.18 6.91
CA ILE A 5 4.25 -90.28 5.42
C ILE A 5 2.84 -90.62 4.93
N PHE A 6 2.27 -89.77 4.11
CA PHE A 6 1.77 -90.14 2.77
C PHE A 6 1.65 -88.88 1.83
N CYS A 7 2.23 -89.01 0.66
CA CYS A 7 2.09 -88.10 -0.50
C CYS A 7 0.76 -88.40 -1.19
N THR A 8 0.15 -87.38 -1.74
CA THR A 8 -0.62 -87.49 -2.99
C THR A 8 -0.54 -86.20 -3.80
N ASN A 9 -0.04 -86.34 -5.03
CA ASN A 9 0.00 -85.35 -6.12
C ASN A 9 -1.42 -85.02 -6.59
N PHE A 10 -1.71 -83.76 -6.84
CA PHE A 10 -2.68 -83.38 -7.84
C PHE A 10 -2.16 -82.16 -8.65
N LEU A 11 -2.05 -82.39 -9.95
CA LEU A 11 -1.73 -81.54 -11.02
C LEU A 11 -2.94 -80.66 -11.27
N SER A 12 -2.82 -79.34 -11.31
CA SER A 12 -3.80 -78.49 -11.99
C SER A 12 -3.26 -77.10 -12.33
N LEU A 13 -3.06 -76.91 -13.55
CA LEU A 13 -3.34 -75.76 -14.43
C LEU A 13 -2.98 -74.39 -13.95
N PHE A 14 -1.87 -73.88 -14.47
CA PHE A 14 -1.50 -72.46 -14.49
C PHE A 14 -2.41 -71.68 -15.42
N LEU A 15 -3.24 -70.78 -14.88
CA LEU A 15 -3.89 -69.70 -15.61
C LEU A 15 -3.08 -68.41 -15.32
N VAL A 16 -2.30 -67.95 -16.31
CA VAL A 16 -1.60 -66.69 -16.29
C VAL A 16 -2.62 -65.60 -16.59
N ILE A 17 -3.03 -64.84 -15.58
CA ILE A 17 -3.75 -63.57 -15.75
C ILE A 17 -2.70 -62.48 -15.71
N SER A 18 -2.38 -61.91 -16.90
CA SER A 18 -1.58 -60.68 -17.00
C SER A 18 -2.42 -59.52 -16.51
N ALA A 19 -2.19 -59.07 -15.30
CA ALA A 19 -2.69 -57.80 -14.83
C ALA A 19 -1.87 -56.67 -15.48
N VAL A 20 -2.43 -56.02 -16.47
CA VAL A 20 -1.94 -54.74 -16.98
C VAL A 20 -2.19 -53.70 -15.89
N ALA A 21 -1.15 -53.39 -15.13
CA ALA A 21 -1.15 -52.22 -14.26
C ALA A 21 -1.11 -50.98 -15.14
N SER A 22 -2.29 -50.42 -15.43
CA SER A 22 -2.41 -49.07 -15.95
C SER A 22 -1.98 -48.13 -14.83
N SER A 23 -0.75 -47.60 -14.92
CA SER A 23 -0.34 -46.48 -14.11
C SER A 23 -1.12 -45.24 -14.66
N ALA A 24 -2.23 -44.96 -14.00
CA ALA A 24 -2.81 -43.63 -14.08
C ALA A 24 -1.79 -42.68 -13.41
N ALA A 25 -0.96 -42.04 -14.22
CA ALA A 25 -0.31 -40.81 -13.82
C ALA A 25 -1.45 -39.86 -13.45
N ALA A 26 -1.60 -39.60 -12.16
CA ALA A 26 -2.41 -38.47 -11.72
C ALA A 26 -1.77 -37.23 -12.37
N ASN A 27 -2.41 -36.68 -13.37
CA ASN A 27 -2.26 -35.30 -13.71
C ASN A 27 -2.57 -34.55 -12.41
N GLU A 28 -1.55 -34.00 -11.76
CA GLU A 28 -1.74 -32.88 -10.86
C GLU A 28 -2.28 -31.74 -11.73
N GLY A 29 -3.59 -31.76 -11.89
CA GLY A 29 -4.32 -30.74 -12.62
C GLY A 29 -4.05 -29.41 -11.97
N ASP A 30 -3.72 -28.40 -12.77
CA ASP A 30 -3.99 -27.01 -12.43
C ASP A 30 -5.39 -26.95 -11.83
N SER A 31 -5.46 -26.80 -10.51
CA SER A 31 -6.73 -26.49 -9.86
C SER A 31 -7.10 -25.11 -10.39
N GLU A 32 -7.97 -25.04 -11.38
CA GLU A 32 -8.71 -23.83 -11.70
C GLU A 32 -9.19 -23.26 -10.37
N ILE A 33 -8.99 -21.96 -10.18
CA ILE A 33 -9.55 -21.24 -9.05
C ILE A 33 -11.05 -21.26 -9.27
N ASP A 34 -11.77 -22.23 -8.66
CA ASP A 34 -13.18 -22.49 -8.86
C ASP A 34 -14.09 -21.28 -8.54
N ALA A 35 -13.60 -20.33 -7.73
CA ALA A 35 -14.28 -19.08 -7.42
C ALA A 35 -13.28 -17.91 -7.45
N LYS A 36 -13.66 -16.79 -8.08
CA LYS A 36 -12.86 -15.56 -8.06
C LYS A 36 -12.54 -15.17 -6.62
N PRO A 37 -11.24 -15.01 -6.23
CA PRO A 37 -10.90 -14.62 -4.86
C PRO A 37 -11.31 -13.18 -4.58
N ASN A 38 -11.70 -12.89 -3.35
CA ASN A 38 -11.75 -11.50 -2.89
C ASN A 38 -10.34 -10.93 -2.77
N ILE A 39 -10.24 -9.61 -2.85
CA ILE A 39 -8.98 -8.91 -2.72
C ILE A 39 -9.12 -7.83 -1.64
N VAL A 40 -8.19 -7.81 -0.68
CA VAL A 40 -8.06 -6.73 0.31
C VAL A 40 -6.65 -6.19 0.23
N PHE A 41 -6.49 -4.92 -0.12
CA PHE A 41 -5.21 -4.24 -0.08
C PHE A 41 -5.22 -3.19 1.03
N ILE A 42 -4.37 -3.38 2.05
CA ILE A 42 -4.20 -2.48 3.19
C ILE A 42 -2.94 -1.66 2.98
N LEU A 43 -3.10 -0.34 2.83
CA LEU A 43 -2.01 0.61 2.73
C LEU A 43 -1.98 1.50 3.98
N ALA A 44 -0.99 1.31 4.82
CA ALA A 44 -0.72 2.15 5.99
C ALA A 44 -0.05 3.47 5.60
N ASP A 45 -0.05 4.45 6.50
CA ASP A 45 0.53 5.79 6.30
C ASP A 45 1.68 6.01 7.28
N ASP A 46 2.87 6.28 6.78
CA ASP A 46 4.09 6.55 7.55
C ASP A 46 4.62 5.37 8.40
N VAL A 47 4.27 4.14 8.09
CA VAL A 47 4.74 2.94 8.82
C VAL A 47 6.06 2.45 8.21
N GLY A 48 7.10 2.45 9.03
CA GLY A 48 8.42 1.99 8.65
C GLY A 48 8.61 0.49 8.81
N PHE A 49 9.70 -0.02 8.23
CA PHE A 49 10.07 -1.44 8.27
C PHE A 49 10.23 -1.98 9.69
N GLY A 50 10.64 -1.13 10.64
CA GLY A 50 10.84 -1.49 12.05
C GLY A 50 9.62 -1.27 12.96
N ASP A 51 8.47 -0.86 12.42
CA ASP A 51 7.28 -0.55 13.22
C ASP A 51 6.38 -1.78 13.45
N VAL A 52 6.54 -2.84 12.66
CA VAL A 52 5.78 -4.08 12.79
C VAL A 52 6.53 -5.07 13.66
N SER A 53 5.88 -5.60 14.72
CA SER A 53 6.54 -6.49 15.68
C SER A 53 6.98 -7.82 15.06
N PHE A 54 6.27 -8.36 14.09
CA PHE A 54 6.70 -9.52 13.31
C PHE A 54 8.09 -9.32 12.70
N HIS A 55 8.32 -8.15 12.12
CA HIS A 55 9.59 -7.77 11.49
C HIS A 55 10.73 -7.73 12.50
N ASN A 56 10.49 -7.05 13.64
CA ASN A 56 11.50 -6.96 14.69
C ASN A 56 11.92 -8.34 15.19
N ARG A 57 10.96 -9.23 15.49
CA ARG A 57 11.24 -10.56 16.02
C ARG A 57 11.83 -11.51 14.98
N ASN A 58 11.22 -11.59 13.80
CA ASN A 58 11.53 -12.63 12.83
C ASN A 58 12.67 -12.27 11.88
N ILE A 59 12.81 -11.00 11.52
CA ILE A 59 13.82 -10.53 10.56
C ILE A 59 14.99 -9.86 11.27
N LEU A 60 14.72 -8.90 12.17
CA LEU A 60 15.76 -8.11 12.83
C LEU A 60 16.32 -8.76 14.09
N LYS A 61 15.64 -9.80 14.62
CA LYS A 61 15.99 -10.50 15.87
C LYS A 61 16.13 -9.54 17.06
N LYS A 62 15.15 -8.64 17.22
CA LYS A 62 15.08 -7.61 18.27
C LYS A 62 13.71 -7.60 18.92
N ASP A 63 13.63 -7.05 20.11
CA ASP A 63 12.36 -6.75 20.76
C ASP A 63 11.64 -5.63 20.00
N PRO A 64 10.32 -5.72 19.83
CA PRO A 64 9.55 -4.70 19.13
C PRO A 64 9.40 -3.44 19.99
N TYR A 65 9.27 -2.31 19.32
CA TYR A 65 8.95 -1.03 19.97
C TYR A 65 7.49 -0.92 20.39
N VAL A 66 6.62 -1.64 19.66
CA VAL A 66 5.18 -1.72 19.87
C VAL A 66 4.70 -3.12 19.44
N GLU A 67 3.75 -3.66 20.18
CA GLU A 67 3.15 -4.96 19.85
C GLU A 67 2.04 -4.80 18.81
N THR A 68 2.17 -5.54 17.69
CA THR A 68 1.20 -5.62 16.60
C THR A 68 0.69 -7.05 16.38
N PRO A 69 0.05 -7.68 17.40
CA PRO A 69 -0.23 -9.11 17.39
C PRO A 69 -1.18 -9.53 16.25
N HIS A 70 -2.05 -8.66 15.79
CA HIS A 70 -3.01 -8.99 14.71
C HIS A 70 -2.35 -8.90 13.32
N ILE A 71 -1.50 -7.90 13.10
CA ILE A 71 -0.65 -7.82 11.92
C ILE A 71 0.33 -9.01 11.91
N ASP A 72 0.94 -9.35 13.04
CA ASP A 72 1.88 -10.47 13.17
C ASP A 72 1.21 -11.81 12.85
N ALA A 73 0.00 -12.05 13.39
CA ALA A 73 -0.76 -13.27 13.14
C ALA A 73 -1.16 -13.42 11.66
N LEU A 74 -1.42 -12.32 10.97
CA LEU A 74 -1.69 -12.30 9.54
C LEU A 74 -0.40 -12.54 8.76
N ALA A 75 0.68 -11.81 9.06
CA ALA A 75 1.98 -11.92 8.40
C ALA A 75 2.59 -13.32 8.50
N ALA A 76 2.38 -14.01 9.63
CA ALA A 76 2.85 -15.39 9.84
C ALA A 76 2.23 -16.42 8.89
N GLN A 77 1.11 -16.09 8.26
CA GLN A 77 0.39 -16.95 7.32
C GLN A 77 0.73 -16.64 5.85
N GLY A 78 1.62 -15.69 5.58
CA GLY A 78 1.88 -15.21 4.23
C GLY A 78 3.34 -15.18 3.82
N LEU A 79 3.58 -14.69 2.61
CA LEU A 79 4.90 -14.43 2.07
C LEU A 79 5.31 -12.99 2.40
N TRP A 80 6.40 -12.86 3.16
CA TRP A 80 6.97 -11.59 3.57
C TRP A 80 8.13 -11.15 2.67
N PHE A 81 8.11 -9.90 2.20
CA PHE A 81 9.16 -9.33 1.36
C PHE A 81 10.21 -8.60 2.22
N THR A 82 11.44 -9.10 2.24
CA THR A 82 12.57 -8.40 2.90
C THR A 82 13.10 -7.24 2.05
N ASP A 83 12.80 -7.24 0.74
CA ASP A 83 13.09 -6.16 -0.22
C ASP A 83 11.79 -5.56 -0.78
N GLY A 84 10.81 -5.29 0.13
CA GLY A 84 9.54 -4.64 -0.18
C GLY A 84 9.64 -3.12 -0.09
N HIS A 85 9.11 -2.40 -1.08
CA HIS A 85 9.25 -0.96 -1.19
C HIS A 85 7.95 -0.25 -1.51
N SER A 86 7.82 0.98 -1.00
CA SER A 86 6.88 1.95 -1.56
C SER A 86 7.40 2.52 -2.88
N ALA A 87 6.50 2.84 -3.79
CA ALA A 87 6.83 3.38 -5.12
C ALA A 87 7.59 4.70 -5.07
N THR A 88 7.34 5.49 -4.03
CA THR A 88 8.10 6.71 -3.71
C THR A 88 8.30 6.84 -2.19
N ALA A 89 9.11 7.79 -1.77
CA ALA A 89 9.35 8.05 -0.35
C ALA A 89 8.35 9.05 0.27
N LEU A 90 7.17 9.24 -0.32
CA LEU A 90 6.18 10.24 0.13
C LEU A 90 4.76 9.81 -0.22
N CYS A 91 3.77 10.14 0.65
CA CYS A 91 2.39 9.65 0.54
C CYS A 91 1.71 9.88 -0.82
N ALA A 92 1.43 11.14 -1.22
CA ALA A 92 0.66 11.42 -2.44
C ALA A 92 1.27 10.80 -3.71
N PRO A 93 2.59 10.93 -3.97
CA PRO A 93 3.20 10.31 -5.13
C PRO A 93 3.20 8.78 -5.09
N THR A 94 3.31 8.16 -3.92
CA THR A 94 3.15 6.70 -3.79
C THR A 94 1.72 6.28 -4.11
N ARG A 95 0.72 6.98 -3.56
CA ARG A 95 -0.70 6.66 -3.80
C ARG A 95 -1.07 6.75 -5.27
N TYR A 96 -0.54 7.76 -5.99
CA TYR A 96 -0.65 7.83 -7.45
C TYR A 96 -0.01 6.60 -8.13
N ALA A 97 1.22 6.25 -7.76
CA ALA A 97 1.92 5.15 -8.41
C ALA A 97 1.24 3.80 -8.14
N VAL A 98 0.76 3.56 -6.91
CA VAL A 98 -0.03 2.37 -6.55
C VAL A 98 -1.31 2.28 -7.38
N MET A 99 -2.01 3.40 -7.54
CA MET A 99 -3.26 3.43 -8.29
C MET A 99 -3.07 3.29 -9.80
N SER A 100 -2.03 3.91 -10.38
CA SER A 100 -1.81 3.95 -11.83
C SER A 100 -0.86 2.87 -12.36
N GLY A 101 -0.06 2.24 -11.49
CA GLY A 101 1.04 1.37 -11.90
C GLY A 101 2.19 2.11 -12.61
N ASN A 102 2.27 3.44 -12.46
CA ASN A 102 3.23 4.29 -13.14
C ASN A 102 4.09 5.08 -12.14
N ASN A 103 5.37 5.24 -12.43
CA ASN A 103 6.21 6.20 -11.72
C ASN A 103 5.76 7.64 -11.99
N ASN A 104 5.95 8.54 -11.02
CA ASN A 104 5.44 9.90 -11.07
C ASN A 104 5.98 10.77 -12.22
N TYR A 105 7.15 10.44 -12.79
CA TYR A 105 7.65 11.18 -13.96
C TYR A 105 6.74 11.06 -15.19
N ARG A 106 5.83 10.06 -15.23
CA ARG A 106 4.81 9.88 -16.26
C ARG A 106 3.55 10.73 -16.04
N SER A 107 3.37 11.27 -14.81
CA SER A 107 2.21 12.11 -14.50
C SER A 107 2.37 13.55 -15.05
N TYR A 108 1.27 14.31 -15.08
CA TYR A 108 1.33 15.74 -15.41
C TYR A 108 2.04 16.58 -14.33
N ALA A 109 2.24 16.04 -13.14
CA ALA A 109 2.93 16.67 -12.02
C ALA A 109 4.05 15.77 -11.49
N PRO A 110 5.22 15.68 -12.16
CA PRO A 110 6.30 14.76 -11.81
C PRO A 110 6.76 14.77 -10.34
N PRO A 111 6.74 15.91 -9.60
CA PRO A 111 6.97 15.89 -8.15
C PRO A 111 5.94 15.06 -7.38
N GLY A 112 4.74 14.87 -7.93
CA GLY A 112 3.73 13.95 -7.41
C GLY A 112 3.05 14.39 -6.13
N VAL A 113 2.95 15.70 -5.89
CA VAL A 113 2.23 16.26 -4.73
C VAL A 113 1.02 17.03 -5.22
N TRP A 114 -0.16 16.52 -4.92
CA TRP A 114 -1.43 17.14 -5.28
C TRP A 114 -2.09 17.77 -4.04
N SER A 115 -2.52 19.03 -4.17
CA SER A 115 -3.37 19.66 -3.15
C SER A 115 -4.77 19.03 -3.20
N THR A 116 -5.53 19.15 -2.12
CA THR A 116 -6.94 18.70 -2.03
C THR A 116 -7.79 19.18 -3.22
N PHE A 117 -7.63 20.45 -3.61
CA PHE A 117 -8.38 21.08 -4.69
C PHE A 117 -7.60 21.15 -6.02
N ALA A 118 -6.50 20.41 -6.14
CA ALA A 118 -5.84 20.23 -7.44
C ALA A 118 -6.71 19.37 -8.37
N PRO A 119 -6.57 19.49 -9.69
CA PRO A 119 -7.14 18.50 -10.59
C PRO A 119 -6.74 17.08 -10.16
N SER A 120 -7.60 16.11 -10.45
CA SER A 120 -7.27 14.69 -10.21
C SER A 120 -5.88 14.33 -10.73
N ALA A 121 -5.15 13.51 -9.98
CA ALA A 121 -3.87 12.98 -10.43
C ALA A 121 -4.01 12.11 -11.70
N PHE A 122 -5.21 11.59 -11.97
CA PHE A 122 -5.52 10.68 -13.06
C PHE A 122 -6.20 11.38 -14.22
N LYS A 123 -5.93 10.91 -15.44
CA LYS A 123 -6.60 11.37 -16.66
C LYS A 123 -7.88 10.56 -16.89
N PRO A 124 -8.88 11.12 -17.61
CA PRO A 124 -10.03 10.34 -18.06
C PRO A 124 -9.59 9.11 -18.86
N GLY A 125 -10.13 7.93 -18.49
CA GLY A 125 -9.81 6.68 -19.18
C GLY A 125 -8.43 6.09 -18.85
N GLU A 126 -7.68 6.65 -17.91
CA GLU A 126 -6.46 6.04 -17.40
C GLU A 126 -6.80 4.78 -16.59
N ALA A 127 -6.13 3.66 -16.91
CA ALA A 127 -6.26 2.45 -16.11
C ALA A 127 -5.76 2.69 -14.68
N THR A 128 -6.58 2.33 -13.72
CA THR A 128 -6.26 2.40 -12.31
C THR A 128 -6.48 1.06 -11.64
N LEU A 129 -5.94 0.89 -10.45
CA LEU A 129 -6.15 -0.30 -9.63
C LEU A 129 -7.65 -0.64 -9.50
N GLY A 130 -8.50 0.38 -9.32
CA GLY A 130 -9.95 0.21 -9.24
C GLY A 130 -10.59 -0.20 -10.57
N THR A 131 -10.26 0.50 -11.69
CA THR A 131 -10.87 0.18 -12.99
C THR A 131 -10.49 -1.22 -13.48
N VAL A 132 -9.23 -1.62 -13.33
CA VAL A 132 -8.72 -2.94 -13.73
C VAL A 132 -9.49 -4.07 -13.05
N VAL A 133 -9.74 -3.95 -11.75
CA VAL A 133 -10.44 -4.98 -10.98
C VAL A 133 -11.96 -4.91 -11.19
N ARG A 134 -12.54 -3.70 -11.28
CA ARG A 134 -13.97 -3.50 -11.59
C ARG A 134 -14.34 -4.08 -12.94
N ASP A 135 -13.51 -3.86 -13.96
CA ASP A 135 -13.78 -4.30 -15.32
C ASP A 135 -13.76 -5.85 -15.45
N ALA A 136 -13.17 -6.54 -14.46
CA ALA A 136 -13.29 -7.99 -14.28
C ALA A 136 -14.60 -8.42 -13.57
N GLY A 137 -15.49 -7.49 -13.23
CA GLY A 137 -16.77 -7.77 -12.59
C GLY A 137 -16.71 -7.85 -11.05
N TYR A 138 -15.69 -7.30 -10.42
CA TYR A 138 -15.62 -7.17 -8.97
C TYR A 138 -16.46 -6.00 -8.47
N HIS A 139 -17.03 -6.15 -7.28
CA HIS A 139 -17.55 -5.02 -6.51
C HIS A 139 -16.39 -4.32 -5.79
N THR A 140 -16.15 -3.04 -6.09
CA THR A 140 -14.96 -2.34 -5.66
C THR A 140 -15.25 -1.29 -4.59
N GLY A 141 -14.46 -1.29 -3.50
CA GLY A 141 -14.54 -0.34 -2.40
C GLY A 141 -13.23 0.36 -2.13
N PHE A 142 -13.27 1.69 -1.96
CA PHE A 142 -12.17 2.50 -1.48
C PHE A 142 -12.52 3.07 -0.10
N ILE A 143 -11.69 2.81 0.91
CA ILE A 143 -11.93 3.34 2.26
C ILE A 143 -10.66 3.97 2.82
N GLY A 144 -10.73 5.24 3.22
CA GLY A 144 -9.66 5.95 3.90
C GLY A 144 -9.08 7.14 3.15
N LYS A 145 -7.77 7.33 3.26
CA LYS A 145 -7.04 8.52 2.76
C LYS A 145 -6.83 8.46 1.25
N TRP A 146 -7.31 9.50 0.54
CA TRP A 146 -7.13 9.68 -0.91
C TRP A 146 -5.83 10.38 -1.28
N HIS A 147 -5.72 11.67 -1.04
CA HIS A 147 -4.56 12.54 -1.22
C HIS A 147 -4.05 12.69 -2.67
N MET A 148 -4.95 12.66 -3.66
CA MET A 148 -4.62 12.73 -5.09
C MET A 148 -5.45 13.76 -5.87
N GLY A 149 -5.86 14.85 -5.20
CA GLY A 149 -6.68 15.91 -5.77
C GLY A 149 -8.16 15.56 -5.86
N GLY A 150 -8.96 16.48 -6.37
CA GLY A 150 -10.40 16.31 -6.57
C GLY A 150 -11.12 17.61 -6.89
N ASP A 151 -12.36 17.49 -7.36
CA ASP A 151 -13.16 18.58 -7.87
C ASP A 151 -14.30 18.95 -6.92
N PHE A 152 -14.37 20.24 -6.57
CA PHE A 152 -15.39 20.84 -5.73
C PHE A 152 -15.88 22.13 -6.39
N TYR A 153 -17.17 22.43 -6.30
CA TYR A 153 -17.71 23.63 -6.91
C TYR A 153 -17.46 24.89 -6.07
N ILE A 154 -17.40 26.03 -6.78
CA ILE A 154 -17.63 27.34 -6.16
C ILE A 154 -19.13 27.46 -5.91
N PRO A 155 -19.59 27.80 -4.68
CA PRO A 155 -21.01 27.84 -4.32
C PRO A 155 -21.86 28.61 -5.32
N GLY A 156 -23.01 28.04 -5.69
CA GLY A 156 -23.96 28.64 -6.64
C GLY A 156 -23.51 28.65 -8.11
N THR A 157 -22.39 27.99 -8.44
CA THR A 157 -21.86 27.92 -9.82
C THR A 157 -21.55 26.47 -10.21
N LYS A 158 -21.21 26.25 -11.50
CA LYS A 158 -20.62 25.00 -12.01
C LYS A 158 -19.10 25.11 -12.20
N ASN A 159 -18.48 26.19 -11.70
CA ASN A 159 -17.03 26.35 -11.78
C ASN A 159 -16.34 25.56 -10.68
N ILE A 160 -15.25 24.91 -11.03
CA ILE A 160 -14.45 24.15 -10.07
C ILE A 160 -13.54 25.08 -9.28
N TYR A 161 -13.54 24.91 -7.97
CA TYR A 161 -12.64 25.64 -7.08
C TYR A 161 -11.19 25.14 -7.24
N ARG A 162 -10.24 26.08 -7.38
CA ARG A 162 -8.80 25.79 -7.51
C ARG A 162 -7.93 26.70 -6.61
N GLY A 163 -8.52 27.14 -5.51
CA GLY A 163 -7.84 28.02 -4.56
C GLY A 163 -7.05 27.29 -3.48
N PRO A 164 -6.65 28.01 -2.42
CA PRO A 164 -5.96 27.45 -1.26
C PRO A 164 -6.76 26.32 -0.61
N LYS A 165 -6.05 25.37 0.02
CA LYS A 165 -6.67 24.26 0.76
C LYS A 165 -6.94 24.56 2.23
N SER A 166 -6.27 25.58 2.79
CA SER A 166 -6.32 25.95 4.22
C SER A 166 -6.84 27.37 4.40
N GLY A 167 -7.26 27.72 5.60
CA GLY A 167 -7.86 28.98 5.97
C GLY A 167 -9.38 28.93 5.93
N ASP A 168 -10.00 30.06 6.18
CA ASP A 168 -11.46 30.21 6.07
C ASP A 168 -11.89 30.22 4.61
N LEU A 169 -12.50 29.13 4.20
CA LEU A 169 -13.02 28.92 2.84
C LEU A 169 -14.55 28.99 2.80
N THR A 170 -15.20 29.46 3.86
CA THR A 170 -16.65 29.66 3.93
C THR A 170 -17.14 30.51 2.75
N GLY A 171 -18.11 30.02 2.01
CA GLY A 171 -18.64 30.66 0.82
C GLY A 171 -17.71 30.69 -0.42
N LYS A 172 -16.49 30.12 -0.33
CA LYS A 172 -15.52 30.05 -1.45
C LYS A 172 -15.55 28.69 -2.16
N VAL A 173 -15.80 27.61 -1.41
CA VAL A 173 -15.89 26.25 -1.92
C VAL A 173 -17.05 25.53 -1.28
N ASP A 174 -17.83 24.78 -2.09
CA ASP A 174 -18.87 23.89 -1.59
C ASP A 174 -18.24 22.54 -1.26
N VAL A 175 -18.00 22.30 0.02
CA VAL A 175 -17.43 21.05 0.54
C VAL A 175 -18.50 20.03 0.95
N SER A 176 -19.78 20.30 0.73
CA SER A 176 -20.85 19.33 1.00
C SER A 176 -20.84 18.15 0.04
N ARG A 177 -20.22 18.32 -1.12
CA ARG A 177 -20.16 17.31 -2.17
C ARG A 177 -18.85 17.31 -2.92
N TRP A 178 -18.22 16.14 -3.02
CA TRP A 178 -17.09 15.88 -3.91
C TRP A 178 -17.61 15.55 -5.31
N ILE A 179 -17.30 16.38 -6.30
CA ILE A 179 -17.98 16.29 -7.61
C ILE A 179 -17.36 15.25 -8.50
N ASP A 180 -16.02 15.26 -8.63
CA ASP A 180 -15.29 14.35 -9.52
C ASP A 180 -13.81 14.23 -9.11
N GLY A 181 -13.06 13.36 -9.81
CA GLY A 181 -11.63 13.17 -9.61
C GLY A 181 -11.24 12.41 -8.33
N GLY A 182 -12.22 11.88 -7.59
CA GLY A 182 -12.04 11.05 -6.42
C GLY A 182 -12.06 9.54 -6.72
N PRO A 183 -12.27 8.67 -5.71
CA PRO A 183 -12.25 7.21 -5.89
C PRO A 183 -13.23 6.69 -6.94
N LYS A 184 -14.45 7.21 -6.97
CA LYS A 184 -15.47 6.82 -7.96
C LYS A 184 -14.99 7.03 -9.40
N TYR A 185 -14.28 8.13 -9.65
CA TYR A 185 -13.67 8.40 -10.96
C TYR A 185 -12.63 7.36 -11.36
N CYS A 186 -11.97 6.74 -10.37
CA CYS A 186 -10.93 5.73 -10.53
C CYS A 186 -11.44 4.28 -10.42
N GLY A 187 -12.77 4.06 -10.58
CA GLY A 187 -13.33 2.72 -10.70
C GLY A 187 -13.74 2.06 -9.38
N PHE A 188 -14.03 2.84 -8.34
CA PHE A 188 -14.61 2.30 -7.12
C PHE A 188 -16.13 2.54 -7.07
N ASP A 189 -16.89 1.46 -6.88
CA ASP A 189 -18.36 1.47 -6.79
C ASP A 189 -18.85 2.08 -5.49
N TYR A 190 -18.10 1.85 -4.41
CA TYR A 190 -18.31 2.41 -3.09
C TYR A 190 -17.06 3.16 -2.63
N ASP A 191 -17.25 4.32 -2.00
CA ASP A 191 -16.17 5.02 -1.33
C ASP A 191 -16.58 5.60 0.02
N PHE A 192 -15.65 5.48 1.00
CA PHE A 192 -15.74 6.18 2.28
C PHE A 192 -14.40 6.85 2.55
N THR A 193 -14.31 8.14 2.29
CA THR A 193 -13.04 8.79 1.97
C THR A 193 -12.78 10.02 2.82
N THR A 194 -11.53 10.18 3.27
CA THR A 194 -11.00 11.47 3.72
C THR A 194 -10.05 12.03 2.66
N PRO A 195 -10.25 13.28 2.19
CA PRO A 195 -9.47 13.84 1.09
C PRO A 195 -7.96 13.91 1.33
N CYS A 196 -7.54 14.20 2.57
CA CYS A 196 -6.13 14.34 2.96
C CYS A 196 -5.68 13.39 4.07
N GLY A 197 -6.57 12.60 4.66
CA GLY A 197 -6.30 11.83 5.87
C GLY A 197 -6.40 12.68 7.13
N VAL A 198 -5.87 12.16 8.24
CA VAL A 198 -5.91 12.81 9.56
C VAL A 198 -5.26 14.20 9.57
N GLN A 199 -4.34 14.45 8.66
CA GLN A 199 -3.58 15.72 8.60
C GLN A 199 -4.41 16.92 8.13
N GLY A 200 -5.63 16.71 7.57
CA GLY A 200 -6.40 17.83 7.01
C GLY A 200 -5.59 18.81 6.14
N PRO A 201 -6.03 20.04 5.93
CA PRO A 201 -7.42 20.32 5.66
C PRO A 201 -7.84 19.69 4.32
N MET A 202 -9.00 19.12 4.18
CA MET A 202 -10.25 19.27 4.93
C MET A 202 -10.34 18.21 6.05
N TYR A 203 -11.03 18.56 7.11
CA TYR A 203 -11.35 17.71 8.26
C TYR A 203 -12.76 17.13 8.10
N LEU A 204 -12.94 16.33 7.04
CA LEU A 204 -14.25 15.83 6.57
C LEU A 204 -14.13 14.38 6.10
N LEU A 205 -15.24 13.65 6.24
CA LEU A 205 -15.45 12.34 5.62
C LEU A 205 -16.54 12.46 4.53
N TYR A 206 -16.37 11.65 3.51
CA TYR A 206 -17.33 11.52 2.40
C TYR A 206 -17.71 10.07 2.22
N GLU A 207 -19.01 9.82 2.06
CA GLU A 207 -19.54 8.53 1.63
C GLU A 207 -20.17 8.70 0.25
N ASN A 208 -19.68 7.95 -0.73
CA ASN A 208 -20.15 8.04 -2.11
C ASN A 208 -20.24 9.49 -2.61
N GLN A 209 -19.15 10.25 -2.39
CA GLN A 209 -18.99 11.65 -2.79
C GLN A 209 -19.84 12.69 -2.01
N GLN A 210 -20.69 12.27 -1.06
CA GLN A 210 -21.44 13.19 -0.21
C GLN A 210 -20.73 13.35 1.14
N TRP A 211 -20.73 14.56 1.70
CA TRP A 211 -20.28 14.74 3.06
C TRP A 211 -21.03 13.80 4.00
N TYR A 212 -20.26 13.07 4.79
CA TYR A 212 -20.76 12.18 5.83
C TYR A 212 -20.68 12.90 7.18
N PRO A 213 -21.81 13.30 7.79
CA PRO A 213 -21.83 13.94 9.10
C PRO A 213 -21.41 12.94 10.18
N LEU A 214 -20.53 13.37 11.09
CA LEU A 214 -20.00 12.53 12.16
C LEU A 214 -20.98 12.31 13.31
N ALA A 215 -21.98 13.22 13.45
CA ALA A 215 -23.09 13.12 14.40
C ALA A 215 -24.34 13.81 13.81
N ASP A 216 -25.51 13.60 14.43
CA ASP A 216 -26.77 14.15 13.96
C ASP A 216 -26.79 15.69 13.96
N ASP A 217 -26.02 16.32 14.86
CA ASP A 217 -25.91 17.78 14.99
C ASP A 217 -24.69 18.36 14.22
N SER A 218 -23.97 17.54 13.45
CA SER A 218 -22.81 17.97 12.66
C SER A 218 -23.12 19.12 11.72
N LYS A 219 -22.19 20.08 11.65
CA LYS A 219 -22.25 21.24 10.76
C LYS A 219 -20.94 21.38 10.01
N LEU A 220 -21.01 21.83 8.76
CA LEU A 220 -19.85 22.27 8.03
C LEU A 220 -19.37 23.61 8.58
N VAL A 221 -18.15 23.67 9.08
CA VAL A 221 -17.57 24.83 9.76
C VAL A 221 -16.17 25.15 9.23
N PHE A 222 -15.70 26.37 9.52
CA PHE A 222 -14.28 26.65 9.53
C PHE A 222 -13.67 26.02 10.79
N PHE A 223 -13.07 24.83 10.62
CA PHE A 223 -12.50 24.06 11.72
C PHE A 223 -11.12 24.59 12.09
N ASN A 224 -10.95 24.98 13.35
CA ASN A 224 -9.74 25.57 13.89
C ASN A 224 -9.54 25.12 15.36
N LYS A 225 -8.42 25.55 15.99
CA LYS A 225 -8.09 25.15 17.36
C LYS A 225 -9.07 25.67 18.43
N GLU A 226 -9.85 26.67 18.12
CA GLU A 226 -10.80 27.28 19.07
C GLU A 226 -12.10 26.48 19.14
N ASN A 227 -12.53 25.87 18.01
CA ASN A 227 -13.75 25.06 17.94
C ASN A 227 -13.49 23.55 17.85
N ALA A 228 -12.23 23.12 17.78
CA ALA A 228 -11.88 21.71 17.86
C ALA A 228 -12.09 21.16 19.27
N GLN A 229 -12.65 19.95 19.41
CA GLN A 229 -12.76 19.26 20.69
C GLN A 229 -11.40 19.08 21.36
N HIS A 230 -10.37 18.83 20.56
CA HIS A 230 -8.98 18.76 20.97
C HIS A 230 -8.12 19.62 20.05
N PRO A 231 -7.33 20.58 20.58
CA PRO A 231 -6.47 21.44 19.77
C PRO A 231 -5.47 20.71 18.89
N LYS A 232 -5.09 19.45 19.23
CA LYS A 232 -4.22 18.60 18.40
C LYS A 232 -4.91 18.11 17.12
N ASP A 233 -6.25 18.10 17.05
CA ASP A 233 -6.97 17.67 15.86
C ASP A 233 -6.73 18.61 14.67
N VAL A 234 -6.36 19.86 14.94
CA VAL A 234 -5.89 20.79 13.91
C VAL A 234 -4.39 20.59 13.69
N SER A 235 -4.05 20.00 12.57
CA SER A 235 -2.65 19.66 12.22
C SER A 235 -1.77 20.88 11.96
N ASP A 236 -0.49 20.63 11.70
CA ASP A 236 0.51 21.61 11.24
C ASP A 236 0.20 22.21 9.85
N LYS A 237 -0.74 21.61 9.10
CA LYS A 237 -1.22 22.14 7.80
C LYS A 237 -2.23 23.27 7.95
N GLY A 238 -2.65 23.55 9.18
CA GLY A 238 -3.50 24.67 9.55
C GLY A 238 -4.99 24.39 9.51
N PRO A 239 -5.79 25.40 9.89
CA PRO A 239 -7.26 25.31 9.91
C PRO A 239 -7.83 25.27 8.49
N GLY A 240 -9.06 24.79 8.35
CA GLY A 240 -9.76 24.73 7.08
C GLY A 240 -11.20 24.22 7.21
N PRO A 241 -11.86 23.86 6.10
CA PRO A 241 -13.20 23.29 6.17
C PRO A 241 -13.20 21.99 6.99
N GLY A 242 -14.21 21.80 7.82
CA GLY A 242 -14.34 20.61 8.67
C GLY A 242 -15.76 20.37 9.15
N ASP A 243 -15.96 19.19 9.73
CA ASP A 243 -17.14 18.83 10.50
C ASP A 243 -16.99 19.35 11.93
N SER A 244 -18.05 19.94 12.51
CA SER A 244 -18.03 20.45 13.89
C SER A 244 -17.75 19.38 14.95
N ASN A 245 -17.97 18.10 14.61
CA ASN A 245 -17.74 16.94 15.46
C ASN A 245 -16.47 16.15 15.06
N TRP A 246 -15.58 16.76 14.27
CA TRP A 246 -14.31 16.10 13.89
C TRP A 246 -13.49 15.73 15.12
N ASP A 247 -13.15 14.45 15.19
CA ASP A 247 -12.24 13.89 16.19
C ASP A 247 -11.24 12.94 15.51
N ALA A 248 -9.99 13.34 15.44
CA ALA A 248 -8.95 12.56 14.80
C ALA A 248 -8.69 11.20 15.46
N ARG A 249 -9.08 11.05 16.75
CA ARG A 249 -8.91 9.79 17.52
C ARG A 249 -9.90 8.71 17.10
N GLU A 250 -11.06 9.10 16.56
CA GLU A 250 -12.09 8.16 16.14
C GLU A 250 -11.90 7.66 14.70
N LEU A 251 -10.99 8.28 13.95
CA LEU A 251 -10.88 8.04 12.51
C LEU A 251 -10.54 6.58 12.16
N GLY A 252 -9.60 5.96 12.86
CA GLY A 252 -9.25 4.55 12.67
C GLY A 252 -10.41 3.60 12.95
N LYS A 253 -11.21 3.90 14.00
CA LYS A 253 -12.41 3.12 14.34
C LYS A 253 -13.50 3.24 13.28
N ILE A 254 -13.78 4.48 12.82
CA ILE A 254 -14.82 4.75 11.82
C ILE A 254 -14.46 4.07 10.49
N LEU A 255 -13.23 4.27 10.00
CA LEU A 255 -12.79 3.70 8.72
C LEU A 255 -12.78 2.18 8.74
N SER A 256 -12.29 1.55 9.81
CA SER A 256 -12.27 0.09 9.91
C SER A 256 -13.65 -0.52 10.11
N ALA A 257 -14.60 0.19 10.76
CA ALA A 257 -15.99 -0.23 10.81
C ALA A 257 -16.62 -0.24 9.42
N LYS A 258 -16.46 0.84 8.65
CA LYS A 258 -16.93 0.91 7.25
C LYS A 258 -16.30 -0.17 6.36
N ALA A 259 -15.03 -0.55 6.63
CA ALA A 259 -14.39 -1.67 5.93
C ALA A 259 -15.06 -3.01 6.28
N ALA A 260 -15.36 -3.25 7.55
CA ALA A 260 -16.08 -4.44 7.98
C ALA A 260 -17.51 -4.49 7.40
N ASP A 261 -18.22 -3.36 7.37
CA ASP A 261 -19.56 -3.25 6.76
C ASP A 261 -19.50 -3.59 5.25
N PHE A 262 -18.51 -3.06 4.52
CA PHE A 262 -18.31 -3.36 3.10
C PHE A 262 -18.05 -4.85 2.86
N ILE A 263 -17.20 -5.49 3.69
CA ILE A 263 -16.90 -6.93 3.62
C ILE A 263 -18.17 -7.75 3.89
N ASN A 264 -18.93 -7.42 4.93
CA ASN A 264 -20.14 -8.12 5.30
C ASN A 264 -21.22 -7.99 4.21
N ALA A 265 -21.40 -6.79 3.64
CA ALA A 265 -22.30 -6.58 2.51
C ALA A 265 -21.89 -7.34 1.24
N GLY A 266 -20.60 -7.68 1.09
CA GLY A 266 -20.07 -8.52 0.02
C GLY A 266 -20.62 -9.95 0.04
N THR A 267 -21.05 -10.47 1.22
CA THR A 267 -21.63 -11.82 1.33
C THR A 267 -23.00 -11.92 0.67
N GLU A 268 -23.71 -10.81 0.54
CA GLU A 268 -25.04 -10.76 -0.08
C GLU A 268 -24.94 -10.62 -1.62
N LYS A 269 -23.73 -10.41 -2.14
CA LYS A 269 -23.47 -10.24 -3.58
C LYS A 269 -22.89 -11.52 -4.15
N GLU A 270 -23.34 -11.90 -5.34
CA GLU A 270 -22.77 -13.04 -6.09
C GLU A 270 -21.36 -12.77 -6.63
N ALA A 271 -20.92 -11.51 -6.65
CA ALA A 271 -19.63 -11.08 -7.18
C ALA A 271 -18.55 -11.01 -6.08
N ALA A 272 -17.33 -11.43 -6.41
CA ALA A 272 -16.16 -11.17 -5.58
C ALA A 272 -15.96 -9.65 -5.38
N PHE A 273 -15.33 -9.26 -4.27
CA PHE A 273 -15.07 -7.85 -3.99
C PHE A 273 -13.56 -7.53 -3.97
N PHE A 274 -13.28 -6.25 -4.21
CA PHE A 274 -11.97 -5.63 -3.99
C PHE A 274 -12.12 -4.47 -3.01
N LEU A 275 -11.45 -4.56 -1.87
CA LEU A 275 -11.34 -3.50 -0.88
C LEU A 275 -9.94 -2.90 -0.89
N TYR A 276 -9.80 -1.61 -1.22
CA TYR A 276 -8.58 -0.85 -1.02
C TYR A 276 -8.72 0.01 0.24
N TYR A 277 -8.14 -0.47 1.33
CA TYR A 277 -8.16 0.18 2.64
C TYR A 277 -6.91 1.03 2.83
N CYS A 278 -7.06 2.34 2.82
CA CYS A 278 -6.00 3.33 2.98
C CYS A 278 -6.04 3.96 4.37
N SER A 279 -5.48 3.27 5.38
CA SER A 279 -5.41 3.82 6.73
C SER A 279 -4.63 5.15 6.74
N PRO A 280 -5.13 6.22 7.40
CA PRO A 280 -4.36 7.43 7.63
C PRO A 280 -3.41 7.33 8.82
N THR A 281 -3.37 6.20 9.49
CA THR A 281 -2.56 5.88 10.67
C THR A 281 -1.22 5.30 10.17
N VAL A 282 -0.04 5.83 10.59
CA VAL A 282 0.23 6.62 11.81
C VAL A 282 0.62 8.09 11.51
N HIS A 283 0.04 8.73 10.50
CA HIS A 283 0.40 10.10 10.11
C HIS A 283 0.10 11.12 11.21
N LEU A 284 0.87 12.21 11.24
CA LEU A 284 0.58 13.39 12.06
C LEU A 284 -0.78 14.03 11.73
N PRO A 285 -1.53 14.59 12.71
CA PRO A 285 -1.23 14.65 14.13
C PRO A 285 -1.38 13.29 14.83
N HIS A 286 -0.51 13.01 15.80
CA HIS A 286 -0.62 11.77 16.56
C HIS A 286 -1.71 11.90 17.62
N CYS A 287 -2.88 11.35 17.31
CA CYS A 287 -4.10 11.38 18.11
C CYS A 287 -4.62 9.94 18.32
N PRO A 288 -3.96 9.13 19.16
CA PRO A 288 -4.43 7.78 19.44
C PRO A 288 -5.74 7.82 20.25
N PRO A 289 -6.70 6.92 20.00
CA PRO A 289 -7.88 6.77 20.83
C PRO A 289 -7.50 6.24 22.21
N ASP A 290 -8.30 6.55 23.24
CA ASP A 290 -8.07 5.99 24.57
C ASP A 290 -8.17 4.46 24.57
N HIS A 291 -9.21 3.93 23.92
CA HIS A 291 -9.43 2.49 23.73
C HIS A 291 -9.94 2.19 22.32
N PHE A 292 -9.69 0.96 21.86
CA PHE A 292 -10.24 0.40 20.64
C PHE A 292 -10.69 -1.06 20.89
N ASP A 293 -11.99 -1.35 20.74
CA ASP A 293 -12.59 -2.67 21.02
C ASP A 293 -12.11 -3.28 22.36
N GLY A 294 -12.14 -2.45 23.42
CA GLY A 294 -11.74 -2.83 24.77
C GLY A 294 -10.24 -2.82 25.05
N ARG A 295 -9.38 -2.80 24.02
CA ARG A 295 -7.93 -2.66 24.19
C ARG A 295 -7.57 -1.21 24.49
N LYS A 296 -6.79 -0.97 25.54
CA LYS A 296 -6.19 0.34 25.81
C LYS A 296 -5.17 0.65 24.71
N ILE A 297 -5.27 1.83 24.09
CA ILE A 297 -4.37 2.30 23.05
C ILE A 297 -3.50 3.43 23.57
N LYS A 298 -4.09 4.58 23.90
CA LYS A 298 -3.35 5.73 24.41
C LYS A 298 -2.61 5.42 25.71
N GLY A 299 -1.31 5.69 25.74
CA GLY A 299 -0.43 5.38 26.88
C GLY A 299 -0.13 3.88 27.02
N SER A 300 -0.32 3.08 25.97
CA SER A 300 0.15 1.68 25.92
C SER A 300 1.63 1.58 25.57
N THR A 301 2.19 2.64 25.00
CA THR A 301 3.61 2.76 24.65
C THR A 301 4.19 4.07 25.18
N VAL A 302 5.45 4.38 24.79
CA VAL A 302 6.18 5.56 25.28
C VAL A 302 5.77 6.87 24.59
N THR A 303 5.05 6.82 23.46
CA THR A 303 4.60 8.01 22.71
C THR A 303 3.28 7.78 21.99
N ASP A 304 2.52 8.88 21.76
CA ASP A 304 1.29 8.87 20.96
C ASP A 304 1.52 8.31 19.55
N HIS A 305 2.71 8.49 18.96
CA HIS A 305 3.08 7.94 17.65
C HIS A 305 3.06 6.40 17.66
N LEU A 306 3.71 5.78 18.64
CA LEU A 306 3.73 4.32 18.76
C LEU A 306 2.35 3.76 19.18
N ASP A 307 1.60 4.51 19.99
CA ASP A 307 0.22 4.15 20.33
C ASP A 307 -0.67 4.08 19.07
N MET A 308 -0.46 4.97 18.07
CA MET A 308 -1.17 4.87 16.79
C MET A 308 -0.78 3.63 15.96
N THR A 309 0.42 3.08 16.15
CA THR A 309 0.75 1.78 15.52
C THR A 309 -0.08 0.65 16.15
N ALA A 310 -0.34 0.71 17.46
CA ALA A 310 -1.28 -0.22 18.11
C ALA A 310 -2.73 0.00 17.66
N ASP A 311 -3.14 1.24 17.35
CA ASP A 311 -4.43 1.54 16.73
C ASP A 311 -4.55 0.92 15.33
N LEU A 312 -3.52 1.03 14.49
CA LEU A 312 -3.46 0.37 13.17
C LEU A 312 -3.62 -1.15 13.28
N ASP A 313 -2.97 -1.78 14.27
CA ASP A 313 -3.10 -3.22 14.53
C ASP A 313 -4.55 -3.62 14.82
N MET A 314 -5.31 -2.78 15.53
CA MET A 314 -6.73 -3.02 15.80
C MET A 314 -7.61 -2.80 14.55
N GLN A 315 -7.24 -1.87 13.66
CA GLN A 315 -7.93 -1.70 12.38
C GLN A 315 -7.78 -2.95 11.52
N VAL A 316 -6.56 -3.50 11.42
CA VAL A 316 -6.29 -4.76 10.71
C VAL A 316 -7.05 -5.92 11.35
N LYS A 317 -7.07 -6.00 12.69
CA LYS A 317 -7.88 -6.99 13.42
C LYS A 317 -9.33 -6.97 12.93
N ARG A 318 -9.98 -5.80 12.92
CA ARG A 318 -11.39 -5.66 12.57
C ARG A 318 -11.68 -6.11 11.13
N ILE A 319 -10.79 -5.79 10.18
CA ILE A 319 -10.90 -6.24 8.79
C ILE A 319 -10.76 -7.76 8.69
N VAL A 320 -9.76 -8.35 9.35
CA VAL A 320 -9.54 -9.81 9.34
C VAL A 320 -10.67 -10.56 10.06
N ASP A 321 -11.18 -10.01 11.16
CA ASP A 321 -12.33 -10.60 11.89
C ASP A 321 -13.60 -10.59 11.02
N ALA A 322 -13.85 -9.50 10.28
CA ALA A 322 -14.97 -9.43 9.34
C ALA A 322 -14.87 -10.51 8.25
N LEU A 323 -13.68 -10.70 7.65
CA LEU A 323 -13.44 -11.75 6.67
C LEU A 323 -13.66 -13.15 7.24
N LYS A 324 -13.20 -13.41 8.47
CA LYS A 324 -13.35 -14.70 9.13
C LYS A 324 -14.80 -14.98 9.52
N THR A 325 -15.48 -14.00 10.10
CA THR A 325 -16.87 -14.13 10.55
C THR A 325 -17.83 -14.31 9.38
N SER A 326 -17.54 -13.66 8.24
CA SER A 326 -18.31 -13.82 7.01
C SER A 326 -17.94 -15.07 6.18
N GLY A 327 -16.95 -15.86 6.64
CA GLY A 327 -16.48 -17.06 5.94
C GLY A 327 -15.68 -16.79 4.66
N GLN A 328 -15.19 -15.55 4.45
CA GLN A 328 -14.53 -15.16 3.21
C GLN A 328 -13.00 -15.17 3.31
N PHE A 329 -12.43 -15.37 4.51
CA PHE A 329 -10.99 -15.26 4.75
C PHE A 329 -10.17 -16.22 3.88
N GLU A 330 -10.60 -17.47 3.75
CA GLU A 330 -9.87 -18.52 3.01
C GLU A 330 -9.80 -18.22 1.51
N ASN A 331 -10.82 -17.55 0.95
CA ASN A 331 -10.86 -17.13 -0.46
C ASN A 331 -10.56 -15.63 -0.63
N THR A 332 -9.63 -15.09 0.15
CA THR A 332 -9.23 -13.67 0.05
C THR A 332 -7.71 -13.53 -0.07
N LEU A 333 -7.25 -12.87 -1.12
CA LEU A 333 -5.89 -12.34 -1.20
C LEU A 333 -5.81 -11.06 -0.38
N ILE A 334 -5.03 -11.06 0.70
CA ILE A 334 -4.76 -9.89 1.53
C ILE A 334 -3.34 -9.42 1.29
N VAL A 335 -3.15 -8.17 0.90
CA VAL A 335 -1.84 -7.52 0.78
C VAL A 335 -1.74 -6.40 1.81
N PHE A 336 -0.63 -6.32 2.52
CA PHE A 336 -0.31 -5.23 3.44
C PHE A 336 0.96 -4.52 2.99
N SER A 337 0.94 -3.17 2.99
CA SER A 337 2.11 -2.33 2.73
C SER A 337 1.96 -0.96 3.40
N SER A 338 2.97 -0.10 3.25
CA SER A 338 2.96 1.31 3.68
C SER A 338 3.30 2.24 2.52
N ASP A 339 2.82 3.49 2.59
CA ASP A 339 3.00 4.45 1.50
C ASP A 339 4.38 5.11 1.48
N ASN A 340 5.13 5.07 2.56
CA ASN A 340 6.55 5.45 2.67
C ASN A 340 7.16 4.92 3.96
N GLY A 341 8.47 5.05 4.08
CA GLY A 341 9.18 4.71 5.30
C GLY A 341 8.74 5.57 6.49
N GLY A 342 8.91 5.03 7.69
CA GLY A 342 8.49 5.64 8.93
C GLY A 342 9.22 6.94 9.26
N LEU A 343 8.58 7.76 10.10
CA LEU A 343 9.15 8.97 10.67
C LEU A 343 9.74 8.68 12.04
N ALA A 344 10.93 9.20 12.29
CA ALA A 344 11.56 9.09 13.60
C ALA A 344 10.88 10.03 14.60
N ASP A 345 10.22 9.46 15.60
CA ASP A 345 9.75 10.19 16.77
C ASP A 345 10.95 10.53 17.67
N SER A 346 11.20 11.82 17.90
CA SER A 346 12.36 12.28 18.67
C SER A 346 12.31 11.89 20.14
N LYS A 347 11.12 11.79 20.73
CA LYS A 347 10.92 11.37 22.13
C LYS A 347 11.15 9.86 22.25
N ALA A 348 10.59 9.05 21.38
CA ALA A 348 10.81 7.61 21.36
C ALA A 348 12.27 7.25 21.10
N ARG A 349 12.97 7.98 20.19
CA ARG A 349 14.42 7.81 19.98
C ARG A 349 15.23 8.01 21.25
N LYS A 350 14.89 9.02 22.05
CA LYS A 350 15.60 9.30 23.31
C LYS A 350 15.30 8.27 24.39
N LEU A 351 14.07 7.78 24.47
CA LEU A 351 13.63 6.89 25.55
C LEU A 351 13.99 5.42 25.29
N ILE A 352 13.87 4.94 24.06
CA ILE A 352 13.97 3.52 23.73
C ILE A 352 14.81 3.26 22.47
N SER A 353 15.65 4.20 22.03
CA SER A 353 16.46 4.07 20.81
C SER A 353 15.63 3.70 19.56
N TYR A 354 14.42 4.23 19.47
CA TYR A 354 13.47 3.93 18.40
C TYR A 354 14.06 4.20 17.00
N ALA A 355 13.92 3.21 16.11
CA ALA A 355 14.38 3.25 14.74
C ALA A 355 13.29 2.68 13.82
N PRO A 356 12.35 3.51 13.31
CA PRO A 356 11.19 3.06 12.51
C PRO A 356 11.62 2.32 11.25
N ASN A 357 12.78 2.64 10.71
CA ASN A 357 13.30 2.04 9.49
C ASN A 357 14.43 1.02 9.75
N ALA A 358 14.52 0.50 10.99
CA ALA A 358 15.51 -0.47 11.41
C ALA A 358 16.96 0.01 11.15
N GLN A 359 17.77 -0.80 10.46
CA GLN A 359 19.17 -0.47 10.09
C GLN A 359 19.28 0.43 8.84
N TRP A 360 18.18 0.68 8.15
CA TRP A 360 18.16 1.41 6.89
C TRP A 360 18.31 2.92 7.12
N ASN A 361 19.22 3.55 6.38
CA ASN A 361 19.43 4.99 6.45
C ASN A 361 18.27 5.76 5.79
N GLY A 362 17.97 6.96 6.31
CA GLY A 362 16.86 7.78 5.83
C GLY A 362 15.55 7.52 6.55
N GLN A 363 14.53 8.22 6.12
CA GLN A 363 13.15 8.17 6.63
C GLN A 363 12.23 8.76 5.56
N LYS A 364 10.92 8.82 5.79
CA LYS A 364 9.95 9.50 4.92
C LYS A 364 10.57 10.70 4.21
N ASN A 365 10.32 10.83 2.91
CA ASN A 365 10.87 11.88 2.04
C ASN A 365 12.39 11.83 1.89
N SER A 366 12.97 10.63 1.86
CA SER A 366 14.38 10.36 1.58
C SER A 366 14.53 9.31 0.47
N PRO A 367 15.46 9.48 -0.49
CA PRO A 367 15.73 8.48 -1.51
C PRO A 367 16.59 7.31 -0.99
N LEU A 368 17.01 7.37 0.29
CA LEU A 368 17.71 6.28 0.97
C LEU A 368 16.75 5.18 1.38
N GLU A 369 17.25 3.96 1.61
CA GLU A 369 16.43 2.78 1.85
C GLU A 369 15.35 2.98 2.93
N GLY A 370 15.68 3.63 4.05
CA GLY A 370 14.72 3.91 5.11
C GLY A 370 13.58 4.87 4.73
N GLY A 371 13.65 5.52 3.57
CA GLY A 371 12.55 6.37 3.07
C GLY A 371 11.48 5.61 2.31
N HIS A 372 11.79 4.42 1.81
CA HIS A 372 10.91 3.68 0.91
C HIS A 372 10.90 2.15 1.12
N ARG A 373 11.79 1.59 1.94
CA ARG A 373 11.71 0.19 2.35
C ARG A 373 10.67 0.08 3.45
N VAL A 374 9.59 -0.64 3.17
CA VAL A 374 8.38 -0.68 3.99
C VAL A 374 7.95 -2.12 4.29
N PRO A 375 7.23 -2.38 5.38
CA PRO A 375 6.65 -3.68 5.62
C PRO A 375 5.73 -4.04 4.44
N THR A 376 5.97 -5.20 3.83
CA THR A 376 5.18 -5.70 2.71
C THR A 376 5.03 -7.19 2.82
N PHE A 377 3.80 -7.69 2.81
CA PHE A 377 3.50 -9.12 2.78
C PHE A 377 2.16 -9.40 2.10
N ALA A 378 1.99 -10.63 1.62
CA ALA A 378 0.76 -11.11 1.02
C ALA A 378 0.33 -12.42 1.65
N VAL A 379 -0.96 -12.56 1.91
CA VAL A 379 -1.59 -13.75 2.50
C VAL A 379 -2.74 -14.18 1.61
N TRP A 380 -2.78 -15.45 1.28
CA TRP A 380 -3.91 -16.09 0.64
C TRP A 380 -3.88 -17.56 1.05
N PRO A 381 -4.69 -17.96 2.04
CA PRO A 381 -4.67 -19.31 2.57
C PRO A 381 -4.82 -20.38 1.47
N GLY A 382 -4.00 -21.42 1.53
CA GLY A 382 -3.99 -22.48 0.53
C GLY A 382 -3.32 -22.15 -0.81
N HIS A 383 -3.06 -20.87 -1.11
CA HIS A 383 -2.49 -20.42 -2.39
C HIS A 383 -1.10 -19.78 -2.26
N ILE A 384 -0.83 -19.07 -1.17
CA ILE A 384 0.48 -18.50 -0.86
C ILE A 384 1.12 -19.27 0.28
N GLN A 385 2.33 -19.81 0.06
CA GLN A 385 3.08 -20.48 1.11
C GLN A 385 3.70 -19.48 2.08
N PRO A 386 3.51 -19.65 3.40
CA PRO A 386 4.18 -18.82 4.39
C PRO A 386 5.70 -18.87 4.27
N GLY A 387 6.34 -17.70 4.36
CA GLY A 387 7.79 -17.62 4.26
C GLY A 387 8.31 -16.20 4.07
N THR A 388 9.57 -16.11 3.66
CA THR A 388 10.21 -14.83 3.32
C THR A 388 10.85 -14.91 1.94
N THR A 389 10.86 -13.78 1.23
CA THR A 389 11.54 -13.62 -0.06
C THR A 389 12.37 -12.33 -0.06
N ASP A 390 13.52 -12.36 -0.74
CA ASP A 390 14.37 -11.19 -1.01
C ASP A 390 14.13 -10.59 -2.41
N GLN A 391 13.11 -11.08 -3.11
CA GLN A 391 12.74 -10.51 -4.39
C GLN A 391 12.24 -9.09 -4.22
N LEU A 392 12.71 -8.19 -5.10
CA LEU A 392 12.29 -6.80 -5.12
C LEU A 392 10.82 -6.69 -5.52
N ALA A 393 10.01 -6.20 -4.59
CA ALA A 393 8.60 -5.86 -4.81
C ALA A 393 8.36 -4.38 -4.52
N VAL A 394 7.56 -3.73 -5.34
CA VAL A 394 7.15 -2.34 -5.16
C VAL A 394 5.64 -2.31 -5.09
N ASN A 395 5.06 -1.54 -4.17
CA ASN A 395 3.60 -1.56 -3.99
C ASN A 395 2.79 -1.11 -5.22
N GLN A 396 3.40 -0.41 -6.19
CA GLN A 396 2.80 -0.14 -7.51
C GLN A 396 2.63 -1.40 -8.39
N ASP A 397 3.26 -2.51 -8.02
CA ASP A 397 3.16 -3.78 -8.74
C ASP A 397 1.76 -4.43 -8.59
N MET A 398 0.95 -3.91 -7.68
CA MET A 398 -0.39 -4.42 -7.44
C MET A 398 -1.32 -4.24 -8.64
N VAL A 399 -1.11 -3.24 -9.52
CA VAL A 399 -1.94 -3.08 -10.73
C VAL A 399 -1.77 -4.28 -11.67
N ALA A 400 -0.52 -4.65 -12.02
CA ALA A 400 -0.25 -5.79 -12.90
C ALA A 400 -0.55 -7.14 -12.21
N THR A 401 -0.30 -7.22 -10.89
CA THR A 401 -0.57 -8.43 -10.10
C THR A 401 -2.06 -8.72 -10.01
N PHE A 402 -2.88 -7.71 -9.71
CA PHE A 402 -4.33 -7.89 -9.62
C PHE A 402 -4.95 -8.08 -11.02
N ALA A 403 -4.44 -7.38 -12.06
CA ALA A 403 -4.86 -7.64 -13.44
C ALA A 403 -4.68 -9.12 -13.82
N ALA A 404 -3.51 -9.68 -13.52
CA ALA A 404 -3.22 -11.09 -13.76
C ALA A 404 -4.11 -12.03 -12.92
N LEU A 405 -4.35 -11.68 -11.64
CA LEU A 405 -5.21 -12.47 -10.76
C LEU A 405 -6.66 -12.54 -11.25
N VAL A 406 -7.19 -11.40 -11.71
CA VAL A 406 -8.59 -11.31 -12.13
C VAL A 406 -8.80 -11.60 -13.63
N GLY A 407 -7.72 -11.83 -14.38
CA GLY A 407 -7.76 -12.16 -15.81
C GLY A 407 -8.11 -10.96 -16.71
N THR A 408 -7.76 -9.72 -16.30
CA THR A 408 -8.01 -8.51 -17.09
C THR A 408 -6.73 -8.03 -17.75
N GLU A 409 -6.81 -7.65 -19.02
CA GLU A 409 -5.70 -7.04 -19.73
C GLU A 409 -5.59 -5.54 -19.43
N ILE A 410 -4.38 -5.10 -19.13
CA ILE A 410 -4.08 -3.67 -18.98
C ILE A 410 -3.94 -3.07 -20.39
N PRO A 411 -4.62 -1.96 -20.71
CA PRO A 411 -4.49 -1.31 -22.01
C PRO A 411 -3.04 -0.96 -22.34
N LYS A 412 -2.65 -1.15 -23.60
CA LYS A 412 -1.28 -0.90 -24.07
C LYS A 412 -0.81 0.53 -23.71
N GLY A 413 0.37 0.62 -23.12
CA GLY A 413 0.98 1.90 -22.73
C GLY A 413 0.48 2.45 -21.40
N GLN A 414 -0.30 1.67 -20.63
CA GLN A 414 -0.72 2.02 -19.27
C GLN A 414 -0.06 1.11 -18.24
N ALA A 415 -0.02 1.52 -16.98
CA ALA A 415 0.63 0.83 -15.86
C ALA A 415 2.05 0.32 -16.19
N GLN A 416 2.83 1.12 -16.91
CA GLN A 416 4.08 0.70 -17.57
C GLN A 416 5.19 0.30 -16.60
N ASP A 417 5.12 0.74 -15.34
CA ASP A 417 6.13 0.47 -14.32
C ASP A 417 5.67 -0.57 -13.29
N SER A 418 4.49 -1.17 -13.50
CA SER A 418 3.92 -2.24 -12.67
C SER A 418 4.38 -3.61 -13.16
N HIS A 419 4.86 -4.47 -12.26
CA HIS A 419 5.28 -5.84 -12.54
C HIS A 419 4.35 -6.84 -11.90
N ASN A 420 4.07 -7.94 -12.60
CA ASN A 420 3.21 -9.00 -12.09
C ASN A 420 3.95 -9.85 -11.06
N LEU A 421 3.53 -9.80 -9.80
CA LEU A 421 4.08 -10.61 -8.71
C LEU A 421 3.29 -11.91 -8.49
N LEU A 422 2.17 -12.15 -9.18
CA LEU A 422 1.32 -13.31 -8.96
C LEU A 422 2.07 -14.65 -9.06
N PRO A 423 2.97 -14.86 -10.06
CA PRO A 423 3.76 -16.09 -10.14
C PRO A 423 4.67 -16.30 -8.93
N LEU A 424 5.27 -15.22 -8.40
CA LEU A 424 6.09 -15.28 -7.18
C LEU A 424 5.25 -15.61 -5.95
N LEU A 425 4.07 -15.00 -5.83
CA LEU A 425 3.16 -15.18 -4.69
C LEU A 425 2.61 -16.60 -4.63
N THR A 426 2.20 -17.16 -5.76
CA THR A 426 1.53 -18.47 -5.82
C THR A 426 2.47 -19.63 -6.11
N GLY A 427 3.71 -19.35 -6.54
CA GLY A 427 4.62 -20.39 -7.04
C GLY A 427 4.20 -20.98 -8.39
N LYS A 428 3.19 -20.41 -9.07
CA LYS A 428 2.65 -20.89 -10.34
C LYS A 428 3.01 -19.94 -11.48
N GLY A 429 3.57 -20.48 -12.56
CA GLY A 429 3.99 -19.71 -13.73
C GLY A 429 5.39 -19.11 -13.62
N GLU A 430 5.81 -18.37 -14.65
CA GLU A 430 7.15 -17.76 -14.72
C GLU A 430 7.16 -16.39 -14.06
N PHE A 431 7.96 -16.24 -13.00
CA PHE A 431 8.23 -14.93 -12.39
C PHE A 431 9.40 -14.25 -13.10
N LYS A 432 9.20 -13.01 -13.52
CA LYS A 432 10.26 -12.15 -14.10
C LYS A 432 10.68 -11.10 -13.08
N PRO A 433 11.87 -11.24 -12.48
CA PRO A 433 12.39 -10.25 -11.54
C PRO A 433 12.51 -8.86 -12.18
N ARG A 434 12.38 -7.84 -11.36
CA ARG A 434 12.58 -6.45 -11.77
C ARG A 434 14.08 -6.16 -11.91
N ASP A 435 14.51 -5.64 -13.07
CA ASP A 435 15.92 -5.34 -13.35
C ASP A 435 16.41 -4.10 -12.59
N PHE A 436 15.54 -3.13 -12.36
CA PHE A 436 15.87 -1.88 -11.69
C PHE A 436 14.67 -1.34 -10.89
N PHE A 437 14.94 -0.42 -10.00
CA PHE A 437 13.95 0.28 -9.22
C PHE A 437 14.21 1.79 -9.26
N LEU A 438 13.19 2.55 -9.66
CA LEU A 438 13.17 4.00 -9.58
C LEU A 438 12.36 4.45 -8.39
N ASN A 439 12.85 5.45 -7.68
CA ASN A 439 12.13 6.06 -6.56
C ASN A 439 12.41 7.58 -6.51
N GLN A 440 11.62 8.31 -5.75
CA GLN A 440 11.81 9.73 -5.55
C GLN A 440 11.43 10.19 -4.14
N ALA A 441 12.19 11.17 -3.64
CA ALA A 441 11.84 11.97 -2.47
C ALA A 441 11.28 13.32 -2.98
N GLY A 442 9.96 13.40 -3.16
CA GLY A 442 9.32 14.49 -3.89
C GLY A 442 9.65 15.89 -3.37
N ALA A 443 9.54 16.12 -2.05
CA ALA A 443 9.80 17.44 -1.46
C ALA A 443 11.27 17.85 -1.49
N LYS A 444 12.21 16.90 -1.54
CA LYS A 444 13.65 17.16 -1.64
C LYS A 444 14.17 17.21 -3.07
N GLN A 445 13.33 16.88 -4.05
CA GLN A 445 13.70 16.81 -5.46
C GLN A 445 14.85 15.83 -5.74
N GLU A 446 14.99 14.84 -4.87
CA GLU A 446 15.96 13.75 -4.99
C GLU A 446 15.30 12.55 -5.66
N LEU A 447 16.01 11.95 -6.57
CA LEU A 447 15.60 10.82 -7.39
C LEU A 447 16.62 9.71 -7.21
N MET A 448 16.22 8.47 -7.43
CA MET A 448 17.18 7.39 -7.41
C MET A 448 16.90 6.34 -8.48
N LEU A 449 17.97 5.70 -8.93
CA LEU A 449 17.96 4.43 -9.65
C LEU A 449 18.75 3.42 -8.82
N ARG A 450 18.09 2.30 -8.46
CA ARG A 450 18.75 1.12 -7.91
C ARG A 450 18.78 0.02 -8.97
N LYS A 451 19.99 -0.37 -9.37
CA LYS A 451 20.28 -1.51 -10.24
C LYS A 451 21.45 -2.27 -9.63
N MET A 452 21.14 -3.39 -9.02
CA MET A 452 22.13 -4.12 -8.21
C MET A 452 23.44 -4.37 -8.95
N PRO A 453 24.60 -4.21 -8.31
CA PRO A 453 24.79 -3.88 -6.90
C PRO A 453 24.77 -2.37 -6.56
N TRP A 454 24.38 -1.51 -7.49
CA TRP A 454 24.53 -0.06 -7.38
C TRP A 454 23.20 0.66 -7.11
N LYS A 455 23.31 1.77 -6.37
CA LYS A 455 22.25 2.78 -6.22
C LYS A 455 22.85 4.16 -6.44
N ILE A 456 22.32 4.91 -7.40
CA ILE A 456 22.66 6.30 -7.64
C ILE A 456 21.52 7.22 -7.17
N ILE A 457 21.88 8.28 -6.46
CA ILE A 457 20.95 9.37 -6.11
C ILE A 457 21.27 10.56 -7.02
N ILE A 458 20.21 11.15 -7.54
CA ILE A 458 20.25 12.24 -8.51
C ILE A 458 19.48 13.42 -7.92
N GLN A 459 20.11 14.58 -7.86
CA GLN A 459 19.46 15.85 -7.54
C GLN A 459 18.82 16.43 -8.79
N SER A 460 17.59 16.91 -8.67
CA SER A 460 16.94 17.69 -9.72
C SER A 460 16.51 19.08 -9.21
N ASN A 461 16.16 19.98 -10.12
CA ASN A 461 15.38 21.16 -9.76
C ASN A 461 13.88 20.79 -9.67
N PHE A 462 13.06 21.69 -9.11
CA PHE A 462 11.61 21.44 -8.94
C PHE A 462 10.89 21.16 -10.28
N LYS A 463 11.32 21.84 -11.37
CA LYS A 463 10.72 21.67 -12.70
C LYS A 463 11.20 20.40 -13.42
N ARG A 464 12.10 19.61 -12.82
CA ARG A 464 12.68 18.40 -13.43
C ARG A 464 13.31 18.67 -14.82
N THR A 465 14.01 19.78 -14.95
CA THR A 465 14.71 20.19 -16.18
C THR A 465 16.23 20.18 -16.05
N LYS A 466 16.74 20.06 -14.83
CA LYS A 466 18.17 19.94 -14.52
C LYS A 466 18.38 18.75 -13.59
N PHE A 467 19.39 17.94 -13.87
CA PHE A 467 19.71 16.74 -13.13
C PHE A 467 21.22 16.62 -12.94
N GLU A 468 21.66 16.22 -11.76
CA GLU A 468 23.05 15.97 -11.46
C GLU A 468 23.21 14.78 -10.49
N PRO A 469 24.25 13.94 -10.66
CA PRO A 469 24.56 12.89 -9.71
C PRO A 469 24.94 13.46 -8.34
N LYS A 470 24.32 12.92 -7.26
CA LYS A 470 24.51 13.39 -5.88
C LYS A 470 25.21 12.37 -4.99
N ALA A 471 24.87 11.10 -5.13
CA ALA A 471 25.47 10.03 -4.35
C ALA A 471 25.50 8.71 -5.12
N LEU A 472 26.46 7.86 -4.78
CA LEU A 472 26.58 6.49 -5.29
C LEU A 472 26.83 5.54 -4.12
N PHE A 473 26.09 4.44 -4.05
CA PHE A 473 26.25 3.41 -3.03
C PHE A 473 26.40 2.02 -3.68
N ASN A 474 27.21 1.16 -3.05
CA ASN A 474 27.28 -0.26 -3.37
C ASN A 474 26.39 -1.03 -2.38
N MET A 475 25.18 -1.39 -2.79
CA MET A 475 24.17 -2.01 -1.94
C MET A 475 24.53 -3.40 -1.41
N ARG A 476 25.46 -4.13 -2.07
CA ARG A 476 25.95 -5.43 -1.55
C ARG A 476 26.92 -5.25 -0.38
N GLY A 477 27.81 -4.27 -0.46
CA GLY A 477 28.83 -4.02 0.56
C GLY A 477 28.43 -2.99 1.61
N ASP A 478 27.40 -2.19 1.32
CA ASP A 478 26.90 -1.10 2.16
C ASP A 478 25.37 -0.94 2.02
N PRO A 479 24.59 -1.96 2.42
CA PRO A 479 23.13 -1.89 2.32
C PRO A 479 22.50 -0.79 3.17
N GLY A 480 23.23 -0.29 4.18
CA GLY A 480 22.83 0.83 5.03
C GLY A 480 23.22 2.21 4.50
N GLU A 481 23.80 2.30 3.28
CA GLU A 481 24.11 3.56 2.59
C GLU A 481 24.95 4.54 3.43
N LYS A 482 25.94 4.03 4.15
CA LYS A 482 26.81 4.82 5.04
C LYS A 482 27.98 5.47 4.30
N ARG A 483 28.36 4.94 3.13
CA ARG A 483 29.56 5.32 2.41
C ARG A 483 29.25 5.79 0.99
N ASN A 484 29.13 7.12 0.82
CA ASN A 484 28.91 7.74 -0.48
C ASN A 484 30.20 7.70 -1.34
N LEU A 485 30.16 6.99 -2.45
CA LEU A 485 31.27 6.76 -3.37
C LEU A 485 31.35 7.77 -4.52
N ILE A 486 30.47 8.76 -4.60
CA ILE A 486 30.35 9.69 -5.74
C ILE A 486 31.63 10.45 -6.07
N LYS A 487 32.48 10.73 -5.06
CA LYS A 487 33.74 11.46 -5.21
C LYS A 487 34.95 10.56 -5.47
N ASN A 488 34.79 9.24 -5.40
CA ASN A 488 35.88 8.30 -5.69
C ASN A 488 36.05 8.15 -7.18
N ALA A 489 37.23 8.52 -7.69
CA ALA A 489 37.56 8.50 -9.11
C ALA A 489 37.43 7.10 -9.76
N GLU A 490 37.64 6.03 -8.99
CA GLU A 490 37.46 4.64 -9.42
C GLU A 490 36.04 4.36 -9.97
N PHE A 491 35.01 5.01 -9.41
CA PHE A 491 33.62 4.77 -9.79
C PHE A 491 33.05 5.80 -10.76
N LYS A 492 33.86 6.69 -11.33
CA LYS A 492 33.42 7.75 -12.26
C LYS A 492 32.66 7.19 -13.46
N GLU A 493 33.13 6.10 -14.06
CA GLU A 493 32.46 5.45 -15.19
C GLU A 493 31.12 4.83 -14.75
N THR A 494 31.05 4.22 -13.57
CA THR A 494 29.81 3.68 -12.99
C THR A 494 28.78 4.78 -12.77
N VAL A 495 29.19 5.92 -12.23
CA VAL A 495 28.32 7.10 -12.05
C VAL A 495 27.76 7.56 -13.39
N ASN A 496 28.62 7.77 -14.39
CA ASN A 496 28.21 8.26 -15.72
C ASN A 496 27.25 7.27 -16.40
N ARG A 497 27.53 5.98 -16.34
CA ARG A 497 26.67 4.93 -16.91
C ARG A 497 25.28 4.90 -16.25
N LEU A 498 25.21 4.86 -14.91
CA LEU A 498 23.94 4.81 -14.18
C LEU A 498 23.13 6.09 -14.35
N PHE A 499 23.81 7.24 -14.38
CA PHE A 499 23.14 8.51 -14.62
C PHE A 499 22.55 8.57 -16.02
N LYS A 500 23.31 8.14 -17.05
CA LYS A 500 22.80 8.05 -18.41
C LYS A 500 21.61 7.09 -18.49
N GLU A 501 21.72 5.91 -17.89
CA GLU A 501 20.63 4.90 -17.86
C GLU A 501 19.36 5.46 -17.21
N TYR A 502 19.48 6.19 -16.09
CA TYR A 502 18.36 6.88 -15.48
C TYR A 502 17.71 7.87 -16.45
N MET A 503 18.51 8.71 -17.12
CA MET A 503 18.02 9.70 -18.07
C MET A 503 17.33 9.03 -19.26
N ASP A 504 17.92 7.99 -19.84
CA ASP A 504 17.33 7.23 -20.96
C ASP A 504 15.95 6.65 -20.57
N ILE A 505 15.81 6.06 -19.36
CA ILE A 505 14.54 5.53 -18.86
C ILE A 505 13.49 6.62 -18.74
N VAL A 506 13.84 7.72 -18.10
CA VAL A 506 12.88 8.81 -17.82
C VAL A 506 12.48 9.55 -19.11
N GLU A 507 13.41 9.75 -20.04
CA GLU A 507 13.15 10.44 -21.31
C GLU A 507 12.30 9.57 -22.27
N SER A 508 12.60 8.27 -22.36
CA SER A 508 11.83 7.34 -23.20
C SER A 508 10.38 7.17 -22.73
N GLY A 509 10.13 7.36 -21.44
CA GLY A 509 8.83 7.16 -20.82
C GLY A 509 8.01 8.42 -20.55
N ARG A 510 8.53 9.60 -20.86
CA ARG A 510 7.75 10.83 -20.71
C ARG A 510 6.61 10.85 -21.74
N PRO A 511 5.35 11.08 -21.33
CA PRO A 511 4.32 11.34 -22.29
C PRO A 511 4.75 12.57 -23.10
N THR A 512 4.71 12.49 -24.42
CA THR A 512 4.71 13.67 -25.27
C THR A 512 3.46 14.46 -24.89
N VAL A 513 3.63 15.48 -24.07
CA VAL A 513 2.55 16.39 -23.72
C VAL A 513 2.18 17.10 -25.02
N PRO A 514 0.96 16.88 -25.56
CA PRO A 514 0.47 17.79 -26.57
C PRO A 514 0.43 19.17 -25.90
N GLY A 515 1.05 20.15 -26.50
CA GLY A 515 1.10 21.49 -25.95
C GLY A 515 -0.28 21.96 -25.52
N ARG A 516 -0.36 22.49 -24.30
CA ARG A 516 -1.44 23.36 -23.87
C ARG A 516 -1.18 24.75 -24.41
#